data_7dc84416c011dfcf78e04460106fdfa4
#
_entry.id   7dc84416c011dfcf78e04460106fdfa4
#
_cell.length_a   1.000
_cell.length_b   1.000
_cell.length_c   1.000
_cell.angle_alpha   90.00
_cell.angle_beta   90.00
_cell.angle_gamma   90.00
#
_symmetry.space_group_name_H-M   'P 1'
#
loop_
_entity.id
_entity.type
_entity.pdbx_description
1 polymer ?
#
loop_
_entity_poly.entity_id
_entity_poly.type
_entity_poly.pdbx_seq_one_letter_code
_entity_poly.pdbx_strand_id
1 'polypeptide(L)'
;MIPYTYFIHPEDESALNAMKNVPGFDTLVKKFMQVGYETMLHGVNMASKIRLSETQLPEIYHRVTRICDKLEISCPEVYLEMSPYPNAYTYGDTDIFMVLTSGLFDYLDSDEIDSVIAHECGHIVCHHVLYHTIAEFLRTGVSGLIGDLAEPLKLAVYYWARKSELSADRAAALTCGVETVVKTQLRLAGGPKMLTDNVNIEEWANQAEQYEEIRGGSLWNRFLQMGATMMLDHPFAAVRVREALNWAKTDEFKTVSDLIAGKVRLCPHCNQPVSPEWVYCKYCGNKL
;
A
#
# COMPACT_ATOMS: atom_id res chain seq x y z
N MET A 1 4.80 8.76 16.76
CA MET A 1 4.50 8.49 15.34
C MET A 1 5.76 8.67 14.51
N ILE A 2 6.15 7.65 13.74
CA ILE A 2 7.20 7.80 12.75
C ILE A 2 6.53 8.39 11.51
N PRO A 3 6.92 9.59 11.07
CA PRO A 3 6.34 10.17 9.86
C PRO A 3 6.55 9.23 8.66
N TYR A 4 5.51 9.00 7.86
CA TYR A 4 5.60 8.18 6.66
C TYR A 4 6.68 8.64 5.67
N THR A 5 7.07 9.91 5.74
CA THR A 5 8.17 10.50 4.96
C THR A 5 9.52 9.82 5.18
N TYR A 6 9.68 9.02 6.25
CA TYR A 6 10.90 8.24 6.50
C TYR A 6 10.94 6.92 5.72
N PHE A 7 9.83 6.46 5.17
CA PHE A 7 9.78 5.21 4.42
C PHE A 7 9.02 5.29 3.09
N ILE A 8 8.43 6.43 2.75
CA ILE A 8 7.77 6.59 1.44
C ILE A 8 8.76 6.30 0.32
N HIS A 9 8.31 5.55 -0.70
CA HIS A 9 9.17 5.24 -1.83
C HIS A 9 9.33 6.47 -2.74
N PRO A 10 10.56 6.81 -3.20
CA PRO A 10 10.79 8.01 -4.03
C PRO A 10 9.96 8.03 -5.32
N GLU A 11 9.71 6.87 -5.93
CA GLU A 11 8.89 6.79 -7.14
C GLU A 11 7.40 7.09 -6.86
N ASP A 12 6.89 6.73 -5.68
CA ASP A 12 5.54 7.07 -5.25
C ASP A 12 5.40 8.58 -5.08
N GLU A 13 6.27 9.20 -4.30
CA GLU A 13 6.27 10.65 -4.08
C GLU A 13 6.38 11.43 -5.40
N SER A 14 7.29 11.01 -6.28
CA SER A 14 7.46 11.60 -7.62
C SER A 14 6.20 11.46 -8.48
N ALA A 15 5.60 10.27 -8.51
CA ALA A 15 4.38 10.01 -9.28
C ALA A 15 3.18 10.78 -8.74
N LEU A 16 3.04 10.88 -7.40
CA LEU A 16 2.00 11.68 -6.74
C LEU A 16 2.10 13.16 -7.14
N ASN A 17 3.30 13.71 -7.07
CA ASN A 17 3.55 15.09 -7.46
C ASN A 17 3.26 15.32 -8.96
N ALA A 18 3.69 14.39 -9.81
CA ALA A 18 3.39 14.47 -11.24
C ALA A 18 1.87 14.41 -11.52
N MET A 19 1.15 13.50 -10.86
CA MET A 19 -0.30 13.35 -10.97
C MET A 19 -1.04 14.65 -10.57
N LYS A 20 -0.68 15.23 -9.42
CA LYS A 20 -1.29 16.48 -8.93
C LYS A 20 -1.08 17.67 -9.87
N ASN A 21 -0.01 17.67 -10.65
CA ASN A 21 0.29 18.72 -11.64
C ASN A 21 -0.40 18.50 -12.99
N VAL A 22 -1.12 17.40 -13.22
CA VAL A 22 -1.88 17.21 -14.46
C VAL A 22 -3.06 18.18 -14.50
N PRO A 23 -3.25 18.96 -15.58
CA PRO A 23 -4.38 19.85 -15.70
C PRO A 23 -5.73 19.14 -15.49
N GLY A 24 -6.56 19.69 -14.63
CA GLY A 24 -7.88 19.12 -14.29
C GLY A 24 -7.89 18.21 -13.05
N PHE A 25 -6.75 17.89 -12.42
CA PHE A 25 -6.69 17.04 -11.25
C PHE A 25 -7.55 17.57 -10.09
N ASP A 26 -7.41 18.86 -9.73
CA ASP A 26 -8.22 19.48 -8.68
C ASP A 26 -9.72 19.45 -9.01
N THR A 27 -10.07 19.57 -10.28
CA THR A 27 -11.45 19.47 -10.74
C THR A 27 -11.99 18.05 -10.60
N LEU A 28 -11.16 17.04 -10.90
CA LEU A 28 -11.49 15.63 -10.68
C LEU A 28 -11.80 15.38 -9.20
N VAL A 29 -10.91 15.77 -8.30
CA VAL A 29 -11.09 15.57 -6.85
C VAL A 29 -12.36 16.26 -6.36
N LYS A 30 -12.59 17.52 -6.72
CA LYS A 30 -13.80 18.27 -6.34
C LYS A 30 -15.08 17.59 -6.83
N LYS A 31 -15.11 17.15 -8.09
CA LYS A 31 -16.28 16.46 -8.66
C LYS A 31 -16.50 15.11 -8.00
N PHE A 32 -15.42 14.35 -7.76
CA PHE A 32 -15.48 13.07 -7.06
C PHE A 32 -16.11 13.22 -5.67
N MET A 33 -15.66 14.20 -4.88
CA MET A 33 -16.23 14.48 -3.55
C MET A 33 -17.72 14.83 -3.58
N GLN A 34 -18.21 15.43 -4.67
CA GLN A 34 -19.63 15.78 -4.85
C GLN A 34 -20.53 14.59 -5.20
N VAL A 35 -19.98 13.50 -5.74
CA VAL A 35 -20.78 12.32 -6.15
C VAL A 35 -21.25 11.50 -4.96
N GLY A 36 -20.60 11.59 -3.80
CA GLY A 36 -20.94 10.77 -2.63
C GLY A 36 -20.58 9.29 -2.80
N TYR A 37 -19.56 8.99 -3.58
CA TYR A 37 -19.14 7.62 -3.88
C TYR A 37 -18.74 6.85 -2.61
N GLU A 38 -18.10 7.51 -1.66
CA GLU A 38 -17.74 6.96 -0.35
C GLU A 38 -19.00 6.47 0.41
N THR A 39 -20.05 7.30 0.49
CA THR A 39 -21.32 6.92 1.11
C THR A 39 -21.96 5.72 0.42
N MET A 40 -21.89 5.65 -0.91
CA MET A 40 -22.36 4.50 -1.68
C MET A 40 -21.59 3.23 -1.32
N LEU A 41 -20.26 3.28 -1.30
CA LEU A 41 -19.41 2.14 -0.93
C LEU A 41 -19.68 1.69 0.50
N HIS A 42 -19.80 2.61 1.44
CA HIS A 42 -20.18 2.31 2.83
C HIS A 42 -21.52 1.59 2.91
N GLY A 43 -22.52 2.09 2.20
CA GLY A 43 -23.84 1.44 2.13
C GLY A 43 -23.80 0.01 1.58
N VAL A 44 -23.00 -0.22 0.52
CA VAL A 44 -22.76 -1.55 -0.05
C VAL A 44 -22.09 -2.48 0.95
N ASN A 45 -21.06 -2.01 1.66
CA ASN A 45 -20.38 -2.80 2.67
C ASN A 45 -21.32 -3.21 3.79
N MET A 46 -22.09 -2.26 4.33
CA MET A 46 -23.07 -2.52 5.40
C MET A 46 -24.16 -3.49 5.00
N ALA A 47 -24.60 -3.45 3.74
CA ALA A 47 -25.69 -4.27 3.25
C ALA A 47 -25.28 -5.69 2.86
N SER A 48 -24.00 -5.91 2.45
CA SER A 48 -23.60 -7.15 1.77
C SER A 48 -22.38 -7.85 2.34
N LYS A 49 -21.68 -7.24 3.32
CA LYS A 49 -20.46 -7.81 3.92
C LYS A 49 -20.61 -7.97 5.43
N ILE A 50 -19.73 -8.74 6.03
CA ILE A 50 -19.70 -8.96 7.48
C ILE A 50 -18.75 -7.93 8.11
N ARG A 51 -19.29 -7.00 8.90
CA ARG A 51 -18.46 -6.04 9.64
C ARG A 51 -17.76 -6.74 10.81
N LEU A 52 -16.46 -6.54 10.97
CA LEU A 52 -15.69 -7.07 12.08
C LEU A 52 -15.78 -6.15 13.30
N SER A 53 -15.73 -6.76 14.49
CA SER A 53 -15.73 -6.05 15.78
C SER A 53 -15.18 -6.92 16.90
N GLU A 54 -15.11 -6.39 18.11
CA GLU A 54 -14.76 -7.13 19.34
C GLU A 54 -15.62 -8.37 19.59
N THR A 55 -16.84 -8.41 19.04
CA THR A 55 -17.79 -9.51 19.21
C THR A 55 -18.05 -10.30 17.92
N GLN A 56 -17.53 -9.82 16.80
CA GLN A 56 -17.76 -10.43 15.48
C GLN A 56 -16.42 -10.65 14.77
N LEU A 57 -16.00 -11.90 14.68
CA LEU A 57 -14.66 -12.31 14.19
C LEU A 57 -13.52 -11.63 14.95
N PRO A 58 -13.51 -11.66 16.30
CA PRO A 58 -12.60 -10.90 17.13
C PRO A 58 -11.12 -11.20 16.83
N GLU A 59 -10.76 -12.43 16.47
CA GLU A 59 -9.38 -12.79 16.16
C GLU A 59 -8.84 -11.99 14.96
N ILE A 60 -9.64 -11.83 13.91
CA ILE A 60 -9.26 -11.05 12.73
C ILE A 60 -9.26 -9.56 13.07
N TYR A 61 -10.29 -9.10 13.78
CA TYR A 61 -10.38 -7.70 14.21
C TYR A 61 -9.16 -7.27 15.04
N HIS A 62 -8.74 -8.10 16.01
CA HIS A 62 -7.56 -7.83 16.84
C HIS A 62 -6.23 -7.85 16.05
N ARG A 63 -6.16 -8.59 14.94
CA ARG A 63 -4.99 -8.48 14.03
C ARG A 63 -4.89 -7.10 13.43
N VAL A 64 -6.00 -6.58 12.90
CA VAL A 64 -6.05 -5.25 12.30
C VAL A 64 -5.73 -4.18 13.35
N THR A 65 -6.38 -4.19 14.51
CA THR A 65 -6.13 -3.19 15.57
C THR A 65 -4.68 -3.18 16.02
N ARG A 66 -4.07 -4.36 16.23
CA ARG A 66 -2.66 -4.47 16.61
C ARG A 66 -1.71 -3.87 15.55
N ILE A 67 -2.01 -4.04 14.27
CA ILE A 67 -1.21 -3.47 13.17
C ILE A 67 -1.40 -1.97 13.11
N CYS A 68 -2.65 -1.49 13.24
CA CYS A 68 -2.95 -0.07 13.33
C CYS A 68 -2.19 0.60 14.49
N ASP A 69 -2.17 -0.03 15.67
CA ASP A 69 -1.43 0.46 16.84
C ASP A 69 0.07 0.57 16.57
N LYS A 70 0.67 -0.43 15.89
CA LYS A 70 2.09 -0.39 15.50
C LYS A 70 2.41 0.77 14.53
N LEU A 71 1.48 1.08 13.64
CA LEU A 71 1.62 2.14 12.65
C LEU A 71 1.07 3.49 13.17
N GLU A 72 0.53 3.50 14.40
CA GLU A 72 -0.06 4.67 15.06
C GLU A 72 -1.15 5.36 14.24
N ILE A 73 -2.00 4.58 13.57
CA ILE A 73 -3.16 5.03 12.81
C ILE A 73 -4.46 4.63 13.50
N SER A 74 -5.53 5.37 13.24
CA SER A 74 -6.87 4.97 13.64
C SER A 74 -7.29 3.71 12.91
N CYS A 75 -7.89 2.75 13.64
CA CYS A 75 -8.39 1.53 13.01
C CYS A 75 -9.57 1.88 12.07
N PRO A 76 -9.52 1.49 10.79
CA PRO A 76 -10.64 1.68 9.87
C PRO A 76 -11.82 0.77 10.24
N GLU A 77 -12.98 0.99 9.64
CA GLU A 77 -14.02 -0.03 9.65
C GLU A 77 -13.58 -1.24 8.82
N VAL A 78 -13.67 -2.45 9.38
CA VAL A 78 -13.18 -3.67 8.73
C VAL A 78 -14.35 -4.56 8.35
N TYR A 79 -14.32 -5.07 7.14
CA TYR A 79 -15.34 -5.96 6.59
C TYR A 79 -14.71 -7.24 6.02
N LEU A 80 -15.42 -8.36 6.15
CA LEU A 80 -15.13 -9.61 5.45
C LEU A 80 -16.09 -9.76 4.28
N GLU A 81 -15.53 -10.03 3.10
CA GLU A 81 -16.26 -10.27 1.86
C GLU A 81 -16.03 -11.71 1.39
N MET A 82 -17.10 -12.39 0.95
CA MET A 82 -16.98 -13.70 0.33
C MET A 82 -16.42 -13.57 -1.08
N SER A 83 -15.19 -14.06 -1.27
CA SER A 83 -14.53 -14.19 -2.58
C SER A 83 -13.51 -15.32 -2.53
N PRO A 84 -13.45 -16.20 -3.53
CA PRO A 84 -12.42 -17.23 -3.60
C PRO A 84 -11.04 -16.69 -3.96
N TYR A 85 -10.97 -15.46 -4.45
CA TYR A 85 -9.70 -14.81 -4.80
C TYR A 85 -9.14 -14.08 -3.59
N PRO A 86 -7.87 -14.35 -3.20
CA PRO A 86 -7.22 -13.66 -2.10
C PRO A 86 -7.02 -12.19 -2.47
N ASN A 87 -7.68 -11.30 -1.76
CA ASN A 87 -7.55 -9.85 -1.97
C ASN A 87 -7.87 -9.09 -0.68
N ALA A 88 -7.31 -7.89 -0.54
CA ALA A 88 -7.73 -6.88 0.41
C ALA A 88 -7.70 -5.52 -0.29
N TYR A 89 -8.48 -4.57 0.21
CA TYR A 89 -8.47 -3.22 -0.30
C TYR A 89 -8.99 -2.23 0.75
N THR A 90 -8.52 -1.00 0.64
CA THR A 90 -8.85 0.10 1.55
C THR A 90 -9.33 1.29 0.74
N TYR A 91 -10.56 1.74 1.01
CA TYR A 91 -11.19 2.88 0.35
C TYR A 91 -11.79 3.85 1.36
N GLY A 92 -12.14 5.04 0.90
CA GLY A 92 -12.73 6.13 1.66
C GLY A 92 -11.92 7.42 1.53
N ASP A 93 -12.25 8.37 2.35
CA ASP A 93 -11.53 9.64 2.56
C ASP A 93 -11.68 10.07 4.03
N THR A 94 -12.90 10.42 4.43
CA THR A 94 -13.24 10.78 5.81
C THR A 94 -13.49 9.54 6.65
N ASP A 95 -14.27 8.60 6.12
CA ASP A 95 -14.60 7.31 6.72
C ASP A 95 -13.89 6.19 5.97
N ILE A 96 -12.72 5.84 6.45
CA ILE A 96 -11.90 4.79 5.83
C ILE A 96 -12.43 3.41 6.24
N PHE A 97 -12.55 2.52 5.27
CA PHE A 97 -12.86 1.11 5.50
C PHE A 97 -11.87 0.19 4.78
N MET A 98 -11.63 -0.95 5.40
CA MET A 98 -10.80 -2.04 4.87
C MET A 98 -11.69 -3.26 4.62
N VAL A 99 -11.53 -3.90 3.47
CA VAL A 99 -12.21 -5.15 3.14
C VAL A 99 -11.17 -6.25 2.98
N LEU A 100 -11.41 -7.37 3.66
CA LEU A 100 -10.63 -8.59 3.52
C LEU A 100 -11.50 -9.64 2.84
N THR A 101 -10.98 -10.34 1.83
CA THR A 101 -11.72 -11.43 1.20
C THR A 101 -11.49 -12.76 1.92
N SER A 102 -12.50 -13.64 1.90
CA SER A 102 -12.37 -14.99 2.51
C SER A 102 -11.24 -15.81 1.89
N GLY A 103 -10.95 -15.61 0.61
CA GLY A 103 -9.83 -16.28 -0.07
C GLY A 103 -8.47 -16.01 0.53
N LEU A 104 -8.26 -14.87 1.23
CA LEU A 104 -7.00 -14.64 1.96
C LEU A 104 -6.73 -15.75 2.99
N PHE A 105 -7.76 -16.18 3.69
CA PHE A 105 -7.67 -17.18 4.76
C PHE A 105 -7.53 -18.60 4.24
N ASP A 106 -7.82 -18.85 2.96
CA ASP A 106 -7.63 -20.13 2.31
C ASP A 106 -6.19 -20.32 1.78
N TYR A 107 -5.54 -19.24 1.36
CA TYR A 107 -4.24 -19.29 0.67
C TYR A 107 -3.05 -18.84 1.52
N LEU A 108 -3.28 -17.95 2.49
CA LEU A 108 -2.22 -17.32 3.27
C LEU A 108 -2.15 -17.89 4.69
N ASP A 109 -0.94 -17.97 5.23
CA ASP A 109 -0.76 -18.24 6.65
C ASP A 109 -0.95 -16.98 7.51
N SER A 110 -0.84 -17.16 8.82
CA SER A 110 -1.11 -16.11 9.81
C SER A 110 -0.26 -14.86 9.61
N ASP A 111 1.03 -15.04 9.33
CA ASP A 111 1.98 -13.92 9.18
C ASP A 111 1.81 -13.25 7.83
N GLU A 112 1.48 -14.02 6.79
CA GLU A 112 1.18 -13.53 5.45
C GLU A 112 -0.11 -12.69 5.44
N ILE A 113 -1.14 -13.10 6.21
CA ILE A 113 -2.37 -12.29 6.41
C ILE A 113 -2.03 -10.99 7.14
N ASP A 114 -1.21 -11.04 8.19
CA ASP A 114 -0.76 -9.82 8.89
C ASP A 114 0.00 -8.89 7.94
N SER A 115 0.78 -9.42 7.00
CA SER A 115 1.48 -8.64 5.98
C SER A 115 0.53 -7.95 5.00
N VAL A 116 -0.55 -8.61 4.57
CA VAL A 116 -1.58 -7.99 3.73
C VAL A 116 -2.29 -6.86 4.50
N ILE A 117 -2.67 -7.10 5.75
CA ILE A 117 -3.29 -6.06 6.58
C ILE A 117 -2.35 -4.88 6.78
N ALA A 118 -1.06 -5.14 7.03
CA ALA A 118 -0.05 -4.09 7.18
C ALA A 118 0.19 -3.29 5.89
N HIS A 119 0.09 -3.94 4.73
CA HIS A 119 0.12 -3.29 3.42
C HIS A 119 -1.07 -2.32 3.26
N GLU A 120 -2.28 -2.75 3.56
CA GLU A 120 -3.48 -1.91 3.52
C GLU A 120 -3.39 -0.74 4.52
N CYS A 121 -2.89 -0.99 5.73
CA CYS A 121 -2.57 0.07 6.69
C CYS A 121 -1.48 1.02 6.17
N GLY A 122 -0.56 0.53 5.34
CA GLY A 122 0.43 1.33 4.63
C GLY A 122 -0.20 2.37 3.72
N HIS A 123 -1.25 2.03 2.99
CA HIS A 123 -2.01 3.00 2.21
C HIS A 123 -2.67 4.07 3.08
N ILE A 124 -3.13 3.71 4.28
CA ILE A 124 -3.73 4.69 5.22
C ILE A 124 -2.66 5.66 5.72
N VAL A 125 -1.54 5.15 6.25
CA VAL A 125 -0.48 5.98 6.84
C VAL A 125 0.22 6.87 5.82
N CYS A 126 0.30 6.45 4.55
CA CYS A 126 0.86 7.23 3.44
C CYS A 126 -0.16 8.16 2.77
N HIS A 127 -1.39 8.26 3.28
CA HIS A 127 -2.46 9.10 2.73
C HIS A 127 -2.84 8.79 1.28
N HIS A 128 -2.80 7.52 0.90
CA HIS A 128 -3.13 7.05 -0.45
C HIS A 128 -4.62 6.85 -0.69
N VAL A 129 -5.40 6.63 0.39
CA VAL A 129 -6.76 6.07 0.33
C VAL A 129 -7.70 6.86 -0.57
N LEU A 130 -7.75 8.19 -0.45
CA LEU A 130 -8.57 9.05 -1.32
C LEU A 130 -8.27 8.81 -2.81
N TYR A 131 -6.99 8.79 -3.17
CA TYR A 131 -6.60 8.69 -4.58
C TYR A 131 -6.79 7.27 -5.14
N HIS A 132 -6.66 6.23 -4.29
CA HIS A 132 -7.04 4.86 -4.65
C HIS A 132 -8.56 4.74 -4.85
N THR A 133 -9.36 5.39 -4.00
CA THR A 133 -10.81 5.45 -4.16
C THR A 133 -11.21 6.15 -5.47
N ILE A 134 -10.49 7.21 -5.85
CA ILE A 134 -10.67 7.88 -7.15
C ILE A 134 -10.26 6.94 -8.30
N ALA A 135 -9.14 6.21 -8.17
CA ALA A 135 -8.70 5.27 -9.19
C ALA A 135 -9.75 4.16 -9.42
N GLU A 136 -10.33 3.63 -8.35
CA GLU A 136 -11.40 2.64 -8.43
C GLU A 136 -12.66 3.22 -9.06
N PHE A 137 -13.09 4.39 -8.65
CA PHE A 137 -14.21 5.10 -9.27
C PHE A 137 -14.03 5.27 -10.78
N LEU A 138 -12.81 5.59 -11.23
CA LEU A 138 -12.50 5.71 -12.65
C LEU A 138 -12.55 4.36 -13.39
N ARG A 139 -12.26 3.23 -12.71
CA ARG A 139 -12.33 1.88 -13.28
C ARG A 139 -13.76 1.35 -13.41
N THR A 140 -14.62 1.65 -12.47
CA THR A 140 -16.00 1.08 -12.42
C THR A 140 -16.93 1.58 -13.53
N GLY A 141 -16.48 2.53 -14.36
CA GLY A 141 -17.30 3.13 -15.42
C GLY A 141 -18.37 4.13 -14.92
N VAL A 142 -18.55 4.24 -13.61
CA VAL A 142 -19.45 5.26 -12.99
C VAL A 142 -18.90 6.68 -13.19
N SER A 143 -17.64 6.78 -13.65
CA SER A 143 -16.97 8.05 -13.95
C SER A 143 -17.71 8.95 -14.97
N GLY A 144 -18.62 8.39 -15.74
CA GLY A 144 -19.53 9.17 -16.59
C GLY A 144 -20.36 10.22 -15.83
N LEU A 145 -20.58 10.03 -14.53
CA LEU A 145 -21.27 10.98 -13.67
C LEU A 145 -20.51 12.31 -13.47
N ILE A 146 -19.20 12.30 -13.65
CA ILE A 146 -18.36 13.51 -13.52
C ILE A 146 -17.98 14.13 -14.88
N GLY A 147 -18.50 13.56 -15.96
CA GLY A 147 -18.27 13.99 -17.34
C GLY A 147 -16.96 13.45 -17.93
N ASP A 148 -16.66 13.86 -19.16
CA ASP A 148 -15.45 13.42 -19.85
C ASP A 148 -14.20 13.94 -19.15
N LEU A 149 -13.34 13.00 -18.80
CA LEU A 149 -12.01 13.26 -18.24
C LEU A 149 -10.97 13.09 -19.35
N ALA A 150 -9.97 13.93 -19.34
CA ALA A 150 -8.83 13.77 -20.25
C ALA A 150 -8.10 12.45 -19.94
N GLU A 151 -7.88 11.61 -20.96
CA GLU A 151 -7.16 10.35 -20.82
C GLU A 151 -5.79 10.49 -20.11
N PRO A 152 -5.00 11.56 -20.34
CA PRO A 152 -3.75 11.77 -19.60
C PRO A 152 -3.95 11.80 -18.08
N LEU A 153 -5.09 12.33 -17.59
CA LEU A 153 -5.39 12.38 -16.15
C LEU A 153 -5.69 11.00 -15.59
N LYS A 154 -6.50 10.18 -16.27
CA LYS A 154 -6.75 8.79 -15.88
C LYS A 154 -5.46 8.00 -15.83
N LEU A 155 -4.63 8.12 -16.87
CA LEU A 155 -3.34 7.45 -16.95
C LEU A 155 -2.39 7.84 -15.81
N ALA A 156 -2.38 9.13 -15.42
CA ALA A 156 -1.57 9.61 -14.30
C ALA A 156 -2.03 9.03 -12.97
N VAL A 157 -3.35 8.96 -12.73
CA VAL A 157 -3.93 8.34 -11.52
C VAL A 157 -3.54 6.86 -11.44
N TYR A 158 -3.71 6.10 -12.51
CA TYR A 158 -3.35 4.67 -12.52
C TYR A 158 -1.82 4.45 -12.47
N TYR A 159 -1.02 5.33 -13.05
CA TYR A 159 0.43 5.26 -12.93
C TYR A 159 0.87 5.47 -11.49
N TRP A 160 0.34 6.50 -10.83
CA TRP A 160 0.61 6.74 -9.42
C TRP A 160 0.14 5.57 -8.54
N ALA A 161 -1.08 5.07 -8.72
CA ALA A 161 -1.60 3.96 -7.92
C ALA A 161 -0.67 2.73 -7.92
N ARG A 162 -0.02 2.44 -9.05
CA ARG A 162 1.00 1.38 -9.11
C ARG A 162 2.29 1.71 -8.35
N LYS A 163 2.66 2.98 -8.23
CA LYS A 163 3.87 3.40 -7.52
C LYS A 163 3.66 3.47 -6.02
N SER A 164 2.45 3.78 -5.58
CA SER A 164 2.07 3.80 -4.17
C SER A 164 2.15 2.41 -3.51
N GLU A 165 2.02 1.32 -4.30
CA GLU A 165 2.23 -0.06 -3.82
C GLU A 165 3.60 -0.26 -3.16
N LEU A 166 4.63 0.41 -3.68
CA LEU A 166 5.99 0.30 -3.16
C LEU A 166 6.12 0.89 -1.74
N SER A 167 5.40 1.97 -1.45
CA SER A 167 5.35 2.56 -0.10
C SER A 167 4.54 1.69 0.87
N ALA A 168 3.43 1.13 0.42
CA ALA A 168 2.63 0.21 1.23
C ALA A 168 3.40 -1.07 1.57
N ASP A 169 4.20 -1.61 0.63
CA ASP A 169 5.11 -2.74 0.89
C ASP A 169 6.19 -2.38 1.91
N ARG A 170 6.72 -1.17 1.88
CA ARG A 170 7.68 -0.71 2.90
C ARG A 170 7.04 -0.64 4.29
N ALA A 171 5.79 -0.17 4.41
CA ALA A 171 5.04 -0.19 5.67
C ALA A 171 4.84 -1.63 6.18
N ALA A 172 4.45 -2.56 5.30
CA ALA A 172 4.33 -3.98 5.63
C ALA A 172 5.67 -4.59 6.05
N ALA A 173 6.76 -4.28 5.35
CA ALA A 173 8.10 -4.77 5.67
C ALA A 173 8.59 -4.29 7.05
N LEU A 174 8.30 -3.05 7.42
CA LEU A 174 8.61 -2.50 8.74
C LEU A 174 7.77 -3.12 9.86
N THR A 175 6.56 -3.55 9.55
CA THR A 175 5.59 -4.09 10.53
C THR A 175 5.73 -5.59 10.74
N CYS A 176 5.91 -6.34 9.65
CA CYS A 176 5.89 -7.81 9.61
C CYS A 176 7.22 -8.44 9.17
N GLY A 177 8.17 -7.63 8.70
CA GLY A 177 9.45 -8.09 8.17
C GLY A 177 9.45 -8.32 6.66
N VAL A 178 10.59 -8.07 6.02
CA VAL A 178 10.77 -8.17 4.56
C VAL A 178 10.52 -9.59 4.05
N GLU A 179 10.99 -10.60 4.78
CA GLU A 179 10.79 -12.00 4.39
C GLU A 179 9.30 -12.37 4.30
N THR A 180 8.49 -11.90 5.24
CA THR A 180 7.04 -12.12 5.23
C THR A 180 6.40 -11.45 4.02
N VAL A 181 6.77 -10.20 3.71
CA VAL A 181 6.27 -9.50 2.51
C VAL A 181 6.60 -10.29 1.24
N VAL A 182 7.84 -10.77 1.10
CA VAL A 182 8.26 -11.57 -0.05
C VAL A 182 7.44 -12.86 -0.18
N LYS A 183 7.24 -13.59 0.94
CA LYS A 183 6.41 -14.80 0.96
C LYS A 183 4.96 -14.49 0.57
N THR A 184 4.39 -13.42 1.12
CA THR A 184 3.04 -12.97 0.78
C THR A 184 2.91 -12.70 -0.71
N GLN A 185 3.85 -11.95 -1.32
CA GLN A 185 3.85 -11.69 -2.75
C GLN A 185 3.95 -12.98 -3.58
N LEU A 186 4.76 -13.95 -3.14
CA LEU A 186 4.84 -15.27 -3.79
C LEU A 186 3.49 -16.01 -3.78
N ARG A 187 2.78 -16.01 -2.63
CA ARG A 187 1.47 -16.64 -2.51
C ARG A 187 0.45 -15.98 -3.43
N LEU A 188 0.40 -14.64 -3.41
CA LEU A 188 -0.53 -13.88 -4.24
C LEU A 188 -0.27 -14.03 -5.74
N ALA A 189 1.00 -14.21 -6.15
CA ALA A 189 1.38 -14.41 -7.54
C ALA A 189 1.27 -15.87 -8.01
N GLY A 190 1.66 -16.82 -7.16
CA GLY A 190 1.85 -18.24 -7.54
C GLY A 190 0.86 -19.21 -6.91
N GLY A 191 0.02 -18.77 -5.97
CA GLY A 191 -0.99 -19.61 -5.32
C GLY A 191 -0.44 -20.40 -4.12
N PRO A 192 -0.95 -21.63 -3.89
CA PRO A 192 -0.77 -22.34 -2.64
C PRO A 192 0.70 -22.69 -2.33
N LYS A 193 0.98 -22.83 -1.04
CA LYS A 193 2.28 -23.09 -0.45
C LYS A 193 3.04 -24.25 -1.10
N MET A 194 2.35 -25.32 -1.42
CA MET A 194 2.94 -26.50 -2.06
C MET A 194 3.65 -26.19 -3.41
N LEU A 195 3.26 -25.11 -4.09
CA LEU A 195 3.88 -24.67 -5.34
C LEU A 195 4.95 -23.61 -5.06
N THR A 196 4.66 -22.66 -4.20
CA THR A 196 5.47 -21.44 -4.04
C THR A 196 6.64 -21.62 -3.08
N ASP A 197 6.67 -22.64 -2.21
CA ASP A 197 7.81 -22.94 -1.32
C ASP A 197 9.08 -23.36 -2.09
N ASN A 198 8.95 -23.78 -3.35
CA ASN A 198 10.08 -24.19 -4.19
C ASN A 198 10.53 -23.11 -5.18
N VAL A 199 9.96 -21.90 -5.11
CA VAL A 199 10.35 -20.80 -6.01
C VAL A 199 11.69 -20.22 -5.58
N ASN A 200 12.60 -20.07 -6.54
CA ASN A 200 13.83 -19.32 -6.32
C ASN A 200 13.53 -17.83 -6.33
N ILE A 201 13.58 -17.21 -5.15
CA ILE A 201 13.21 -15.79 -4.94
C ILE A 201 14.12 -14.86 -5.74
N GLU A 202 15.45 -15.16 -5.82
CA GLU A 202 16.38 -14.32 -6.56
C GLU A 202 16.09 -14.37 -8.06
N GLU A 203 15.86 -15.55 -8.60
CA GLU A 203 15.50 -15.73 -10.01
C GLU A 203 14.18 -15.02 -10.33
N TRP A 204 13.19 -15.13 -9.44
CA TRP A 204 11.93 -14.44 -9.60
C TRP A 204 12.06 -12.92 -9.51
N ALA A 205 12.83 -12.39 -8.58
CA ALA A 205 13.12 -10.96 -8.48
C ALA A 205 13.84 -10.43 -9.74
N ASN A 206 14.72 -11.24 -10.36
CA ASN A 206 15.43 -10.88 -11.59
C ASN A 206 14.49 -10.78 -12.80
N GLN A 207 13.30 -11.40 -12.78
CA GLN A 207 12.28 -11.17 -13.82
C GLN A 207 11.85 -9.70 -13.90
N ALA A 208 11.98 -8.94 -12.81
CA ALA A 208 11.71 -7.51 -12.81
C ALA A 208 12.65 -6.72 -13.73
N GLU A 209 13.91 -7.12 -13.86
CA GLU A 209 14.87 -6.48 -14.78
C GLU A 209 14.48 -6.75 -16.24
N GLN A 210 14.17 -8.00 -16.55
CA GLN A 210 13.70 -8.39 -17.89
C GLN A 210 12.40 -7.65 -18.26
N TYR A 211 11.49 -7.47 -17.29
CA TYR A 211 10.29 -6.69 -17.50
C TYR A 211 10.61 -5.22 -17.82
N GLU A 212 11.56 -4.61 -17.12
CA GLU A 212 11.97 -3.23 -17.38
C GLU A 212 12.64 -3.06 -18.74
N GLU A 213 13.44 -4.03 -19.19
CA GLU A 213 14.01 -4.05 -20.54
C GLU A 213 12.92 -4.09 -21.62
N ILE A 214 11.93 -4.96 -21.48
CA ILE A 214 10.79 -5.04 -22.38
C ILE A 214 10.03 -3.70 -22.42
N ARG A 215 9.80 -3.09 -21.24
CA ARG A 215 9.14 -1.78 -21.12
C ARG A 215 9.97 -0.66 -21.76
N GLY A 216 11.29 -0.72 -21.61
CA GLY A 216 12.24 0.27 -22.12
C GLY A 216 12.34 0.32 -23.64
N GLY A 217 11.97 -0.75 -24.33
CA GLY A 217 12.24 -0.96 -25.75
C GLY A 217 11.51 -0.03 -26.74
N SER A 218 10.29 0.44 -26.45
CA SER A 218 9.57 1.41 -27.30
C SER A 218 8.43 2.10 -26.54
N LEU A 219 8.00 3.28 -27.07
CA LEU A 219 6.80 3.99 -26.56
C LEU A 219 5.54 3.12 -26.71
N TRP A 220 5.46 2.32 -27.75
CA TRP A 220 4.35 1.40 -27.99
C TRP A 220 4.29 0.29 -26.94
N ASN A 221 5.42 -0.31 -26.59
CA ASN A 221 5.48 -1.31 -25.54
C ASN A 221 5.06 -0.74 -24.19
N ARG A 222 5.48 0.49 -23.85
CA ARG A 222 5.04 1.19 -22.63
C ARG A 222 3.54 1.38 -22.61
N PHE A 223 2.95 1.79 -23.72
CA PHE A 223 1.50 1.97 -23.86
C PHE A 223 0.73 0.66 -23.70
N LEU A 224 1.15 -0.40 -24.38
CA LEU A 224 0.50 -1.72 -24.28
C LEU A 224 0.59 -2.29 -22.85
N GLN A 225 1.74 -2.21 -22.23
CA GLN A 225 1.92 -2.69 -20.84
C GLN A 225 1.12 -1.86 -19.84
N MET A 226 1.05 -0.55 -20.03
CA MET A 226 0.20 0.31 -19.21
C MET A 226 -1.26 -0.11 -19.32
N GLY A 227 -1.75 -0.38 -20.53
CA GLY A 227 -3.10 -0.91 -20.77
C GLY A 227 -3.35 -2.27 -20.13
N ALA A 228 -2.41 -3.19 -20.27
CA ALA A 228 -2.52 -4.55 -19.72
C ALA A 228 -2.54 -4.58 -18.19
N THR A 229 -1.85 -3.64 -17.52
CA THR A 229 -1.75 -3.60 -16.05
C THR A 229 -2.71 -2.60 -15.39
N MET A 230 -3.43 -1.80 -16.18
CA MET A 230 -4.32 -0.74 -15.69
C MET A 230 -5.50 -1.28 -14.88
N MET A 231 -5.93 -2.51 -15.18
CA MET A 231 -7.06 -3.17 -14.53
C MET A 231 -6.66 -4.08 -13.36
N LEU A 232 -5.38 -4.19 -13.05
CA LEU A 232 -4.89 -4.99 -11.93
C LEU A 232 -4.81 -4.14 -10.66
N ASP A 233 -5.30 -4.69 -9.53
CA ASP A 233 -5.31 -3.99 -8.24
C ASP A 233 -3.89 -3.84 -7.69
N HIS A 234 -3.14 -4.93 -7.57
CA HIS A 234 -1.78 -4.97 -7.01
C HIS A 234 -0.76 -5.58 -8.00
N PRO A 235 -0.44 -4.89 -9.12
CA PRO A 235 0.42 -5.46 -10.16
C PRO A 235 1.90 -5.52 -9.76
N PHE A 236 2.67 -6.25 -10.58
CA PHE A 236 4.14 -6.25 -10.54
C PHE A 236 4.77 -6.92 -9.33
N ALA A 237 4.25 -8.05 -8.87
CA ALA A 237 4.78 -8.77 -7.70
C ALA A 237 6.30 -8.95 -7.73
N ALA A 238 6.90 -9.34 -8.88
CA ALA A 238 8.36 -9.48 -9.00
C ALA A 238 9.11 -8.16 -8.79
N VAL A 239 8.58 -7.03 -9.31
CA VAL A 239 9.15 -5.69 -9.11
C VAL A 239 9.06 -5.30 -7.64
N ARG A 240 7.89 -5.51 -7.01
CA ARG A 240 7.65 -5.21 -5.59
C ARG A 240 8.60 -5.99 -4.69
N VAL A 241 8.80 -7.27 -4.95
CA VAL A 241 9.77 -8.12 -4.22
C VAL A 241 11.19 -7.61 -4.39
N ARG A 242 11.62 -7.31 -5.61
CA ARG A 242 12.95 -6.74 -5.85
C ARG A 242 13.16 -5.43 -5.07
N GLU A 243 12.20 -4.51 -5.12
CA GLU A 243 12.27 -3.23 -4.41
C GLU A 243 12.32 -3.42 -2.88
N ALA A 244 11.52 -4.34 -2.33
CA ALA A 244 11.55 -4.66 -0.91
C ALA A 244 12.89 -5.24 -0.47
N LEU A 245 13.45 -6.19 -1.25
CA LEU A 245 14.76 -6.79 -0.98
C LEU A 245 15.91 -5.79 -1.09
N ASN A 246 15.84 -4.87 -2.06
CA ASN A 246 16.86 -3.83 -2.23
C ASN A 246 16.80 -2.82 -1.08
N TRP A 247 15.60 -2.37 -0.71
CA TRP A 247 15.42 -1.44 0.40
C TRP A 247 15.90 -2.03 1.73
N ALA A 248 15.66 -3.32 1.98
CA ALA A 248 16.11 -4.03 3.18
C ALA A 248 17.64 -3.98 3.41
N LYS A 249 18.43 -3.76 2.34
CA LYS A 249 19.90 -3.65 2.40
C LYS A 249 20.39 -2.23 2.71
N THR A 250 19.48 -1.24 2.78
CA THR A 250 19.85 0.19 2.95
C THR A 250 19.97 0.59 4.42
N ASP A 251 20.78 1.61 4.68
CA ASP A 251 20.86 2.26 6.00
C ASP A 251 19.55 2.95 6.38
N GLU A 252 18.74 3.38 5.40
CA GLU A 252 17.41 3.94 5.59
C GLU A 252 16.49 2.91 6.27
N PHE A 253 16.38 1.70 5.71
CA PHE A 253 15.58 0.62 6.30
C PHE A 253 16.01 0.31 7.73
N LYS A 254 17.32 0.20 7.97
CA LYS A 254 17.86 -0.05 9.31
C LYS A 254 17.46 1.05 10.28
N THR A 255 17.62 2.32 9.89
CA THR A 255 17.30 3.47 10.72
C THR A 255 15.82 3.48 11.09
N VAL A 256 14.93 3.29 10.13
CA VAL A 256 13.47 3.29 10.36
C VAL A 256 13.05 2.09 11.22
N SER A 257 13.64 0.91 10.95
CA SER A 257 13.40 -0.30 11.77
C SER A 257 13.84 -0.09 13.23
N ASP A 258 14.99 0.55 13.45
CA ASP A 258 15.49 0.85 14.80
C ASP A 258 14.62 1.92 15.51
N LEU A 259 14.03 2.87 14.77
CA LEU A 259 13.04 3.82 15.28
C LEU A 259 11.77 3.10 15.76
N ILE A 260 11.21 2.20 14.94
CA ILE A 260 10.02 1.41 15.28
C ILE A 260 10.28 0.49 16.48
N ALA A 261 11.48 -0.09 16.54
CA ALA A 261 11.89 -0.94 17.66
C ALA A 261 12.24 -0.15 18.94
N GLY A 262 12.18 1.19 18.93
CA GLY A 262 12.54 2.03 20.06
C GLY A 262 14.03 2.05 20.41
N LYS A 263 14.90 1.51 19.55
CA LYS A 263 16.36 1.50 19.75
C LYS A 263 16.98 2.86 19.52
N VAL A 264 16.35 3.66 18.69
CA VAL A 264 16.67 5.07 18.45
C VAL A 264 15.38 5.90 18.57
N ARG A 265 15.55 7.22 18.81
CA ARG A 265 14.44 8.19 18.77
C ARG A 265 14.82 9.37 17.89
N LEU A 266 13.86 10.16 17.47
CA LEU A 266 14.14 11.38 16.73
C LEU A 266 14.48 12.52 17.70
N CYS A 267 15.51 13.29 17.37
CA CYS A 267 15.82 14.52 18.10
C CYS A 267 14.69 15.55 17.91
N PRO A 268 14.08 16.10 18.97
CA PRO A 268 12.97 17.05 18.84
C PRO A 268 13.36 18.38 18.19
N HIS A 269 14.67 18.66 18.04
CA HIS A 269 15.17 19.92 17.49
C HIS A 269 15.61 19.81 16.03
N CYS A 270 16.21 18.68 15.62
CA CYS A 270 16.76 18.53 14.26
C CYS A 270 16.28 17.29 13.53
N ASN A 271 15.39 16.51 14.12
CA ASN A 271 14.82 15.28 13.60
C ASN A 271 15.82 14.19 13.18
N GLN A 272 17.09 14.31 13.63
CA GLN A 272 18.09 13.26 13.39
C GLN A 272 17.88 12.08 14.36
N PRO A 273 18.12 10.83 13.92
CA PRO A 273 18.05 9.67 14.80
C PRO A 273 19.12 9.75 15.88
N VAL A 274 18.71 9.56 17.13
CA VAL A 274 19.58 9.64 18.30
C VAL A 274 19.33 8.47 19.24
N SER A 275 20.37 8.02 19.95
CA SER A 275 20.20 7.00 20.99
C SER A 275 19.31 7.55 22.12
N PRO A 276 18.39 6.73 22.68
CA PRO A 276 17.61 7.10 23.85
C PRO A 276 18.44 7.48 25.07
N GLU A 277 19.68 6.97 25.15
CA GLU A 277 20.61 7.18 26.25
C GLU A 277 21.38 8.51 26.16
N TRP A 278 21.32 9.21 25.02
CA TRP A 278 22.04 10.47 24.86
C TRP A 278 21.31 11.60 25.60
N VAL A 279 22.09 12.39 26.34
CA VAL A 279 21.60 13.58 27.03
C VAL A 279 21.59 14.80 26.09
N TYR A 280 22.48 14.83 25.13
CA TYR A 280 22.59 15.89 24.13
C TYR A 280 22.65 15.29 22.73
N CYS A 281 22.01 15.95 21.79
CA CYS A 281 22.06 15.56 20.39
C CYS A 281 23.46 15.79 19.80
N LYS A 282 24.10 14.75 19.24
CA LYS A 282 25.42 14.87 18.61
C LYS A 282 25.40 15.66 17.30
N TYR A 283 24.23 15.84 16.70
CA TYR A 283 24.07 16.55 15.42
C TYR A 283 23.79 18.05 15.59
N CYS A 284 22.96 18.44 16.55
CA CYS A 284 22.61 19.86 16.75
C CYS A 284 23.02 20.43 18.11
N GLY A 285 23.58 19.61 19.01
CA GLY A 285 24.06 20.06 20.33
C GLY A 285 22.97 20.32 21.39
N ASN A 286 21.69 20.27 21.00
CA ASN A 286 20.59 20.54 21.95
C ASN A 286 20.39 19.38 22.92
N LYS A 287 19.86 19.70 24.12
CA LYS A 287 19.48 18.70 25.10
C LYS A 287 18.29 17.87 24.60
N LEU A 288 18.36 16.55 24.80
CA LEU A 288 17.36 15.57 24.36
C LEU A 288 16.35 15.24 25.44
#